data_64001a5f9b40181c3f0fc6bd9cae4784
#
_entry.id   64001a5f9b40181c3f0fc6bd9cae4784
#
_cell.length_a   1.000
_cell.length_b   1.000
_cell.length_c   1.000
_cell.angle_alpha   90.00
_cell.angle_beta   90.00
_cell.angle_gamma   90.00
#
_symmetry.space_group_name_H-M   'P 1'
#
loop_
_entity.id
_entity.type
_entity.pdbx_description
1 polymer ?
#
loop_
_entity_poly.entity_id
_entity_poly.type
_entity_poly.pdbx_seq_one_letter_code
_entity_poly.pdbx_strand_id
1 'polypeptide(L)'
;MKLIIQAKIQIQKPIATVFENIVSPDHMRQYFIDSSTGRMEPEASLIWTFPEFDQECPLIVTEVIPNNKIVFDWDSETLVTIQLTEQADKSTLVHVTEDGKENDEKGVQWYGGNTEGWANFLACLKAYSEYGINLRKGAFEFLRRH
;
A
#
# COMPACT_ATOMS: atom_id res chain seq x y z
N MET A 1 24.31 2.57 5.59
CA MET A 1 23.42 3.27 4.64
C MET A 1 22.11 2.51 4.57
N LYS A 2 21.02 3.21 4.77
CA LYS A 2 19.69 2.58 4.70
C LYS A 2 19.17 2.51 3.29
N LEU A 3 18.45 1.42 3.00
CA LEU A 3 17.78 1.23 1.73
C LEU A 3 16.43 1.95 1.77
N ILE A 4 16.04 2.54 0.64
CA ILE A 4 14.74 3.17 0.48
C ILE A 4 14.06 2.57 -0.74
N ILE A 5 12.93 1.90 -0.50
CA ILE A 5 12.10 1.35 -1.56
C ILE A 5 11.29 2.48 -2.19
N GLN A 6 11.15 2.45 -3.49
CA GLN A 6 10.28 3.38 -4.22
C GLN A 6 9.50 2.63 -5.29
N ALA A 7 8.22 2.97 -5.41
CA ALA A 7 7.34 2.48 -6.46
C ALA A 7 6.36 3.58 -6.84
N LYS A 8 6.05 3.73 -8.12
CA LYS A 8 5.18 4.80 -8.63
C LYS A 8 4.26 4.29 -9.71
N ILE A 9 3.07 4.89 -9.78
CA ILE A 9 2.14 4.65 -10.88
C ILE A 9 1.26 5.89 -11.07
N GLN A 10 0.77 6.09 -12.29
CA GLN A 10 -0.22 7.14 -12.58
C GLN A 10 -1.58 6.48 -12.78
N ILE A 11 -2.57 6.99 -12.03
CA ILE A 11 -3.95 6.48 -12.06
C ILE A 11 -4.84 7.54 -12.70
N GLN A 12 -5.61 7.15 -13.71
CA GLN A 12 -6.47 8.05 -14.48
C GLN A 12 -7.79 8.29 -13.76
N LYS A 13 -7.69 8.75 -12.50
CA LYS A 13 -8.82 9.14 -11.66
C LYS A 13 -8.44 10.34 -10.81
N PRO A 14 -9.46 11.13 -10.37
CA PRO A 14 -9.21 12.28 -9.51
C PRO A 14 -8.56 11.88 -8.18
N ILE A 15 -7.77 12.78 -7.63
CA ILE A 15 -7.01 12.53 -6.41
C ILE A 15 -7.88 12.16 -5.21
N ALA A 16 -9.07 12.77 -5.09
CA ALA A 16 -9.99 12.45 -4.00
C ALA A 16 -10.48 10.99 -4.08
N THR A 17 -10.74 10.50 -5.29
CA THR A 17 -11.16 9.11 -5.51
C THR A 17 -10.04 8.14 -5.12
N VAL A 18 -8.82 8.42 -5.59
CA VAL A 18 -7.66 7.56 -5.31
C VAL A 18 -7.36 7.56 -3.81
N PHE A 19 -7.40 8.73 -3.17
CA PHE A 19 -7.18 8.84 -1.73
C PHE A 19 -8.17 7.97 -0.96
N GLU A 20 -9.47 8.10 -1.27
CA GLU A 20 -10.51 7.32 -0.60
C GLU A 20 -10.32 5.81 -0.79
N ASN A 21 -9.91 5.40 -1.99
CA ASN A 21 -9.65 4.00 -2.28
C ASN A 21 -8.48 3.42 -1.47
N ILE A 22 -7.60 4.28 -0.96
CA ILE A 22 -6.48 3.84 -0.12
C ILE A 22 -6.87 3.80 1.35
N VAL A 23 -7.56 4.83 1.86
CA VAL A 23 -7.80 4.94 3.31
C VAL A 23 -9.02 4.17 3.79
N SER A 24 -9.96 3.85 2.90
CA SER A 24 -11.19 3.15 3.27
C SER A 24 -11.01 1.63 3.24
N PRO A 25 -11.28 0.93 4.36
CA PRO A 25 -11.21 -0.54 4.38
C PRO A 25 -12.17 -1.18 3.37
N ASP A 26 -13.35 -0.60 3.17
CA ASP A 26 -14.34 -1.14 2.23
C ASP A 26 -13.79 -1.16 0.81
N HIS A 27 -12.99 -0.15 0.44
CA HIS A 27 -12.33 -0.11 -0.86
C HIS A 27 -11.09 -1.00 -0.89
N MET A 28 -10.21 -0.93 0.13
CA MET A 28 -8.99 -1.74 0.15
C MET A 28 -9.26 -3.24 0.09
N ARG A 29 -10.35 -3.69 0.66
CA ARG A 29 -10.75 -5.09 0.62
C ARG A 29 -11.09 -5.58 -0.78
N GLN A 30 -11.35 -4.67 -1.70
CA GLN A 30 -11.68 -5.01 -3.08
C GLN A 30 -10.46 -5.25 -3.95
N TYR A 31 -9.25 -4.93 -3.45
CA TYR A 31 -8.07 -5.05 -4.32
C TYR A 31 -6.76 -5.36 -3.60
N PHE A 32 -6.70 -5.32 -2.26
CA PHE A 32 -5.42 -5.46 -1.56
C PHE A 32 -5.50 -6.35 -0.32
N ILE A 33 -6.27 -5.95 0.68
CA ILE A 33 -6.35 -6.68 1.97
C ILE A 33 -7.60 -7.54 2.05
N ASP A 34 -7.59 -8.50 3.00
CA ASP A 34 -8.80 -9.25 3.35
C ASP A 34 -9.64 -8.46 4.36
N SER A 35 -8.99 -7.91 5.38
CA SER A 35 -9.69 -7.10 6.39
C SER A 35 -8.76 -6.07 7.01
N SER A 36 -9.36 -5.02 7.57
CA SER A 36 -8.72 -4.03 8.43
C SER A 36 -9.62 -3.74 9.62
N THR A 37 -9.01 -3.44 10.76
CA THR A 37 -9.77 -3.07 11.96
C THR A 37 -10.33 -1.65 11.92
N GLY A 38 -9.98 -0.86 10.91
CA GLY A 38 -10.51 0.48 10.76
C GLY A 38 -9.94 1.23 9.57
N ARG A 39 -10.41 2.46 9.43
CA ARG A 39 -9.97 3.39 8.41
C ARG A 39 -8.60 3.96 8.74
N MET A 40 -7.80 4.30 7.73
CA MET A 40 -6.51 4.96 7.95
C MET A 40 -6.74 6.41 8.36
N GLU A 41 -6.59 6.66 9.64
CA GLU A 41 -6.74 7.97 10.26
C GLU A 41 -5.51 8.28 11.11
N PRO A 42 -5.20 9.57 11.38
CA PRO A 42 -4.04 9.90 12.22
C PRO A 42 -4.10 9.19 13.58
N GLU A 43 -2.98 8.60 13.96
CA GLU A 43 -2.79 7.90 15.24
C GLU A 43 -3.56 6.57 15.34
N ALA A 44 -4.18 6.11 14.26
CA ALA A 44 -4.90 4.84 14.28
C ALA A 44 -3.92 3.65 14.36
N SER A 45 -4.20 2.75 15.30
CA SER A 45 -3.53 1.45 15.38
C SER A 45 -4.43 0.44 14.66
N LEU A 46 -3.94 -0.12 13.58
CA LEU A 46 -4.73 -1.00 12.73
C LEU A 46 -4.10 -2.38 12.61
N ILE A 47 -4.93 -3.37 12.32
CA ILE A 47 -4.47 -4.72 11.98
C ILE A 47 -5.05 -5.07 10.62
N TRP A 48 -4.16 -5.34 9.66
CA TRP A 48 -4.53 -5.81 8.34
C TRP A 48 -4.35 -7.32 8.26
N THR A 49 -5.23 -7.97 7.53
CA THR A 49 -5.07 -9.38 7.17
C THR A 49 -5.10 -9.52 5.66
N PHE A 50 -4.42 -10.56 5.17
CA PHE A 50 -4.36 -10.86 3.73
C PHE A 50 -4.91 -12.26 3.49
N PRO A 51 -5.62 -12.48 2.35
CA PRO A 51 -6.26 -13.78 2.11
C PRO A 51 -5.29 -14.97 2.09
N GLU A 52 -4.02 -14.72 1.69
CA GLU A 52 -3.04 -15.78 1.50
C GLU A 52 -2.23 -16.12 2.74
N PHE A 53 -2.35 -15.30 3.80
CA PHE A 53 -1.55 -15.46 5.01
C PHE A 53 -2.44 -15.56 6.24
N ASP A 54 -2.01 -16.39 7.21
CA ASP A 54 -2.68 -16.47 8.50
C ASP A 54 -2.22 -15.37 9.47
N GLN A 55 -1.15 -14.67 9.12
CA GLN A 55 -0.55 -13.67 9.99
C GLN A 55 -1.32 -12.36 9.95
N GLU A 56 -1.43 -11.73 11.12
CA GLU A 56 -1.93 -10.37 11.24
C GLU A 56 -0.78 -9.40 11.00
N CYS A 57 -1.08 -8.30 10.33
CA CYS A 57 -0.08 -7.27 10.03
C CYS A 57 -0.44 -5.99 10.76
N PRO A 58 0.20 -5.70 11.92
CA PRO A 58 -0.07 -4.48 12.64
C PRO A 58 0.59 -3.28 11.97
N LEU A 59 -0.10 -2.15 12.01
CA LEU A 59 0.45 -0.89 11.54
C LEU A 59 -0.10 0.27 12.37
N ILE A 60 0.68 1.35 12.46
CA ILE A 60 0.27 2.55 13.17
C ILE A 60 0.34 3.71 12.18
N VAL A 61 -0.81 4.33 11.94
CA VAL A 61 -0.89 5.49 11.04
C VAL A 61 -0.39 6.71 11.81
N THR A 62 0.66 7.35 11.32
CA THR A 62 1.27 8.50 12.01
C THR A 62 0.82 9.83 11.41
N GLU A 63 0.44 9.87 10.13
CA GLU A 63 0.04 11.11 9.50
C GLU A 63 -0.91 10.82 8.35
N VAL A 64 -1.97 11.61 8.24
CA VAL A 64 -2.85 11.60 7.08
C VAL A 64 -3.15 13.05 6.73
N ILE A 65 -2.79 13.45 5.50
CA ILE A 65 -3.16 14.73 4.92
C ILE A 65 -4.11 14.41 3.75
N PRO A 66 -5.40 14.76 3.85
CA PRO A 66 -6.37 14.39 2.83
C PRO A 66 -5.93 14.79 1.42
N ASN A 67 -6.08 13.86 0.49
CA ASN A 67 -5.73 14.03 -0.92
C ASN A 67 -4.24 14.32 -1.17
N ASN A 68 -3.39 14.04 -0.19
CA ASN A 68 -1.97 14.37 -0.29
C ASN A 68 -1.06 13.23 0.17
N LYS A 69 -1.21 12.79 1.44
CA LYS A 69 -0.19 11.90 2.01
C LYS A 69 -0.75 11.02 3.12
N ILE A 70 -0.28 9.78 3.17
CA ILE A 70 -0.53 8.84 4.26
C ILE A 70 0.82 8.27 4.69
N VAL A 71 1.10 8.33 6.00
CA VAL A 71 2.34 7.79 6.57
C VAL A 71 1.99 6.79 7.66
N PHE A 72 2.61 5.62 7.63
CA PHE A 72 2.39 4.63 8.68
C PHE A 72 3.64 3.79 8.95
N ASP A 73 3.76 3.36 10.22
CA ASP A 73 4.76 2.38 10.63
C ASP A 73 4.25 1.00 10.25
N TRP A 74 5.08 0.25 9.53
CA TRP A 74 4.75 -1.09 9.12
C TRP A 74 5.48 -2.08 10.05
N ASP A 75 4.67 -2.78 10.84
CA ASP A 75 5.17 -3.82 11.76
C ASP A 75 6.25 -3.31 12.72
N SER A 76 6.20 -2.04 13.08
CA SER A 76 7.15 -1.34 13.97
C SER A 76 8.60 -1.34 13.45
N GLU A 77 8.82 -1.74 12.21
CA GLU A 77 10.18 -1.85 11.66
C GLU A 77 10.50 -0.82 10.59
N THR A 78 9.52 -0.50 9.76
CA THR A 78 9.72 0.37 8.61
C THR A 78 8.66 1.45 8.55
N LEU A 79 9.00 2.55 7.87
CA LEU A 79 8.08 3.67 7.67
C LEU A 79 7.66 3.71 6.21
N VAL A 80 6.35 3.65 5.98
CA VAL A 80 5.77 3.72 4.63
C VAL A 80 5.13 5.09 4.44
N THR A 81 5.41 5.71 3.31
CA THR A 81 4.78 6.97 2.90
C THR A 81 4.12 6.77 1.55
N ILE A 82 2.82 7.06 1.47
CA ILE A 82 2.08 7.06 0.20
C ILE A 82 1.79 8.52 -0.12
N GLN A 83 2.42 9.03 -1.17
CA GLN A 83 2.28 10.41 -1.59
C GLN A 83 1.43 10.48 -2.84
N LEU A 84 0.42 11.37 -2.84
CA LEU A 84 -0.48 11.59 -3.97
C LEU A 84 -0.21 12.97 -4.57
N THR A 85 -0.09 13.05 -5.88
CA THR A 85 0.16 14.32 -6.58
C THR A 85 -0.78 14.43 -7.78
N GLU A 86 -1.57 15.49 -7.82
CA GLU A 86 -2.45 15.76 -8.97
C GLU A 86 -1.60 16.14 -10.17
N GLN A 87 -1.88 15.52 -11.31
CA GLN A 87 -1.21 15.81 -12.57
C GLN A 87 -1.99 16.85 -13.36
N ALA A 88 -1.37 17.39 -14.42
CA ALA A 88 -1.99 18.44 -15.22
C ALA A 88 -3.33 18.02 -15.85
N ASP A 89 -3.49 16.73 -16.17
CA ASP A 89 -4.70 16.16 -16.76
C ASP A 89 -5.73 15.72 -15.72
N LYS A 90 -5.52 16.08 -14.44
CA LYS A 90 -6.35 15.70 -13.30
C LYS A 90 -6.27 14.24 -12.91
N SER A 91 -5.35 13.48 -13.49
CA SER A 91 -4.99 12.15 -13.00
C SER A 91 -4.11 12.27 -11.75
N THR A 92 -3.81 11.14 -11.13
CA THR A 92 -3.09 11.11 -9.84
C THR A 92 -1.82 10.28 -9.97
N LEU A 93 -0.69 10.87 -9.61
CA LEU A 93 0.54 10.11 -9.41
C LEU A 93 0.55 9.59 -7.98
N VAL A 94 0.73 8.29 -7.81
CA VAL A 94 0.86 7.65 -6.51
C VAL A 94 2.30 7.18 -6.35
N HIS A 95 2.96 7.66 -5.32
CA HIS A 95 4.36 7.36 -5.04
C HIS A 95 4.47 6.74 -3.64
N VAL A 96 4.90 5.49 -3.57
CA VAL A 96 5.11 4.80 -2.30
C VAL A 96 6.60 4.74 -2.02
N THR A 97 6.98 5.09 -0.79
CA THR A 97 8.33 4.86 -0.29
C THR A 97 8.25 4.05 1.00
N GLU A 98 9.25 3.21 1.21
CA GLU A 98 9.39 2.48 2.47
C GLU A 98 10.87 2.46 2.87
N ASP A 99 11.16 2.85 4.13
CA ASP A 99 12.54 2.87 4.62
C ASP A 99 12.64 2.23 5.99
N GLY A 100 13.86 1.97 6.45
CA GLY A 100 14.12 1.44 7.79
C GLY A 100 15.09 0.27 7.85
N LYS A 101 15.47 -0.32 6.73
CA LYS A 101 16.39 -1.46 6.72
C LYS A 101 17.77 -1.07 6.20
N GLU A 102 18.79 -1.69 6.77
CA GLU A 102 20.17 -1.46 6.37
C GLU A 102 20.51 -2.16 5.06
N ASN A 103 21.51 -1.62 4.35
CA ASN A 103 22.01 -2.20 3.12
C ASN A 103 22.95 -3.36 3.44
N ASP A 104 22.37 -4.49 3.81
CA ASP A 104 23.05 -5.76 4.07
C ASP A 104 22.30 -6.87 3.33
N GLU A 105 22.72 -8.11 3.50
CA GLU A 105 22.15 -9.25 2.77
C GLU A 105 20.64 -9.38 3.01
N LYS A 106 20.19 -9.27 4.26
CA LYS A 106 18.77 -9.35 4.60
C LYS A 106 18.01 -8.12 4.07
N GLY A 107 18.64 -6.96 4.16
CA GLY A 107 18.06 -5.72 3.66
C GLY A 107 17.84 -5.75 2.16
N VAL A 108 18.77 -6.32 1.41
CA VAL A 108 18.65 -6.44 -0.05
C VAL A 108 17.51 -7.38 -0.42
N GLN A 109 17.34 -8.50 0.31
CA GLN A 109 16.22 -9.42 0.10
C GLN A 109 14.88 -8.72 0.38
N TRP A 110 14.81 -8.01 1.50
CA TRP A 110 13.62 -7.22 1.83
C TRP A 110 13.32 -6.18 0.76
N TYR A 111 14.35 -5.48 0.30
CA TYR A 111 14.23 -4.44 -0.72
C TYR A 111 13.61 -4.99 -2.00
N GLY A 112 14.10 -6.13 -2.49
CA GLY A 112 13.57 -6.76 -3.69
C GLY A 112 12.12 -7.21 -3.50
N GLY A 113 11.86 -7.94 -2.41
CA GLY A 113 10.52 -8.47 -2.13
C GLY A 113 9.46 -7.40 -1.90
N ASN A 114 9.78 -6.37 -1.13
CA ASN A 114 8.82 -5.31 -0.86
C ASN A 114 8.67 -4.33 -2.00
N THR A 115 9.70 -4.13 -2.82
CA THR A 115 9.55 -3.34 -4.05
C THR A 115 8.54 -4.02 -4.99
N GLU A 116 8.65 -5.33 -5.17
CA GLU A 116 7.68 -6.11 -5.94
C GLU A 116 6.28 -5.99 -5.33
N GLY A 117 6.18 -6.11 -4.00
CA GLY A 117 4.91 -6.00 -3.30
C GLY A 117 4.23 -4.65 -3.52
N TRP A 118 4.97 -3.57 -3.40
CA TRP A 118 4.40 -2.22 -3.61
C TRP A 118 4.06 -1.97 -5.07
N ALA A 119 4.85 -2.48 -6.02
CA ALA A 119 4.51 -2.37 -7.43
C ALA A 119 3.19 -3.12 -7.73
N ASN A 120 3.01 -4.30 -7.16
CA ASN A 120 1.77 -5.06 -7.29
C ASN A 120 0.58 -4.32 -6.63
N PHE A 121 0.79 -3.74 -5.45
CA PHE A 121 -0.23 -2.92 -4.79
C PHE A 121 -0.71 -1.80 -5.72
N LEU A 122 0.23 -1.08 -6.31
CA LEU A 122 -0.09 0.05 -7.19
C LEU A 122 -0.85 -0.42 -8.45
N ALA A 123 -0.44 -1.53 -9.05
CA ALA A 123 -1.14 -2.08 -10.20
C ALA A 123 -2.57 -2.49 -9.83
N CYS A 124 -2.74 -3.10 -8.66
CA CYS A 124 -4.07 -3.51 -8.17
C CYS A 124 -4.95 -2.28 -7.86
N LEU A 125 -4.37 -1.26 -7.25
CA LEU A 125 -5.07 0.00 -6.98
C LEU A 125 -5.54 0.65 -8.28
N LYS A 126 -4.68 0.68 -9.30
CA LYS A 126 -5.03 1.24 -10.62
C LYS A 126 -6.16 0.45 -11.27
N ALA A 127 -6.05 -0.87 -11.29
CA ALA A 127 -7.08 -1.73 -11.90
C ALA A 127 -8.44 -1.54 -11.22
N TYR A 128 -8.44 -1.46 -9.90
CA TYR A 128 -9.67 -1.23 -9.15
C TYR A 128 -10.22 0.18 -9.39
N SER A 129 -9.36 1.20 -9.30
CA SER A 129 -9.79 2.60 -9.40
C SER A 129 -10.34 2.93 -10.79
N GLU A 130 -9.72 2.42 -11.85
CA GLU A 130 -10.11 2.76 -13.22
C GLU A 130 -11.15 1.81 -13.81
N TYR A 131 -11.12 0.52 -13.41
CA TYR A 131 -11.92 -0.51 -14.08
C TYR A 131 -12.78 -1.33 -13.13
N GLY A 132 -12.70 -1.15 -11.82
CA GLY A 132 -13.46 -1.92 -10.86
C GLY A 132 -13.06 -3.40 -10.81
N ILE A 133 -11.84 -3.72 -11.20
CA ILE A 133 -11.35 -5.10 -11.29
C ILE A 133 -10.51 -5.42 -10.06
N ASN A 134 -10.76 -6.59 -9.44
CA ASN A 134 -9.88 -7.13 -8.41
C ASN A 134 -8.76 -7.93 -9.07
N LEU A 135 -7.69 -7.25 -9.45
CA LEU A 135 -6.55 -7.85 -10.12
C LEU A 135 -5.80 -8.84 -9.22
N ARG A 136 -5.86 -8.61 -7.90
CA ARG A 136 -5.15 -9.44 -6.93
C ARG A 136 -5.78 -10.81 -6.71
N LYS A 137 -7.06 -10.94 -7.01
CA LYS A 137 -7.77 -12.19 -6.81
C LYS A 137 -7.09 -13.32 -7.58
N GLY A 138 -6.64 -14.34 -6.86
CA GLY A 138 -5.95 -15.49 -7.44
C GLY A 138 -4.49 -15.24 -7.81
N ALA A 139 -3.97 -14.02 -7.63
CA ALA A 139 -2.61 -13.68 -8.06
C ALA A 139 -1.54 -14.29 -7.16
N PHE A 140 -1.86 -14.58 -5.89
CA PHE A 140 -0.89 -15.05 -4.91
C PHE A 140 -1.31 -16.37 -4.25
N GLU A 141 -2.12 -17.16 -4.93
CA GLU A 141 -2.54 -18.47 -4.41
C GLU A 141 -1.36 -19.41 -4.18
N PHE A 142 -0.28 -19.25 -4.94
CA PHE A 142 0.93 -20.06 -4.76
C PHE A 142 1.59 -19.85 -3.38
N LEU A 143 1.24 -18.77 -2.67
CA LEU A 143 1.76 -18.51 -1.33
C LEU A 143 0.99 -19.25 -0.24
N ARG A 144 -0.21 -19.77 -0.55
CA ARG A 144 -0.97 -20.55 0.42
C ARG A 144 -0.26 -21.88 0.68
N ARG A 145 -0.20 -22.26 1.94
CA ARG A 145 0.33 -23.56 2.33
C ARG A 145 -0.82 -24.56 2.40
N HIS A 146 -0.60 -25.68 1.77
CA HIS A 146 -1.57 -26.78 1.76
C HIS A 146 -1.13 -27.90 2.70
#